data_975f9041a5af043783eeb10c8f12b42c
#
_entry.id   975f9041a5af043783eeb10c8f12b42c
#
_cell.length_a   1.000
_cell.length_b   1.000
_cell.length_c   1.000
_cell.angle_alpha   90.00
_cell.angle_beta   90.00
_cell.angle_gamma   90.00
#
_symmetry.space_group_name_H-M   'P 1'
#
loop_
_entity.id
_entity.type
_entity.pdbx_description
1 polymer ?
#
loop_
_entity_poly.entity_id
_entity_poly.type
_entity_poly.pdbx_seq_one_letter_code
_entity_poly.pdbx_strand_id
1 'polypeptide(L)'
;MCIRDRMTNLMHFEIVSLELALPHIKAGSVKPLAVMTDKRVVDLPDVPTIAEAGFPEATYVPWYGIYVQAGTPEAIVEKINDGINKALQNPDVQRQLAVANIPGKPMALADLAALMKTDHEKLTKVIATSGMALQ
;
A
#
# COMPACT_ATOMS: atom_id res chain seq x y z
N MET A 1 -2.18 17.50 -0.80
CA MET A 1 -0.72 17.41 -0.81
C MET A 1 -0.31 16.75 -2.11
N CYS A 2 0.54 17.37 -2.90
CA CYS A 2 0.79 16.97 -4.28
C CYS A 2 2.31 16.93 -4.54
N ILE A 3 2.80 15.94 -5.29
CA ILE A 3 4.21 15.82 -5.69
C ILE A 3 4.74 17.13 -6.30
N ARG A 4 3.87 17.93 -6.92
CA ARG A 4 4.17 19.27 -7.41
C ARG A 4 4.71 20.19 -6.30
N ASP A 5 4.11 20.12 -5.11
CA ASP A 5 4.50 20.97 -3.97
C ASP A 5 5.91 20.64 -3.49
N ARG A 6 6.33 19.37 -3.64
CA ARG A 6 7.71 18.95 -3.38
C ARG A 6 8.67 19.48 -4.47
N MET A 7 8.26 19.42 -5.73
CA MET A 7 9.08 19.88 -6.85
C MET A 7 9.29 21.40 -6.86
N THR A 8 8.34 22.16 -6.30
CA THR A 8 8.43 23.63 -6.15
C THR A 8 9.08 24.09 -4.85
N ASN A 9 9.67 23.17 -4.07
CA ASN A 9 10.28 23.41 -2.76
C ASN A 9 9.33 23.96 -1.67
N LEU A 10 8.02 23.81 -1.85
CA LEU A 10 7.03 24.13 -0.82
C LEU A 10 7.04 23.10 0.32
N MET A 11 7.57 21.90 0.05
CA MET A 11 7.69 20.81 1.02
C MET A 11 9.09 20.19 0.97
N HIS A 12 9.61 19.80 2.13
CA HIS A 12 10.95 19.21 2.26
C HIS A 12 10.98 17.74 1.89
N PHE A 13 9.92 16.97 2.22
CA PHE A 13 9.77 15.57 1.87
C PHE A 13 8.28 15.22 1.75
N GLU A 14 7.99 14.10 1.11
CA GLU A 14 6.62 13.60 0.91
C GLU A 14 6.62 12.07 0.95
N ILE A 15 5.53 11.49 1.45
CA ILE A 15 5.20 10.08 1.31
C ILE A 15 4.16 9.98 0.20
N VAL A 16 4.50 9.29 -0.87
CA VAL A 16 3.68 9.19 -2.08
C VAL A 16 3.78 7.78 -2.65
N SER A 17 2.77 7.35 -3.38
CA SER A 17 2.79 6.04 -4.03
C SER A 17 3.87 5.97 -5.14
N LEU A 18 4.43 4.78 -5.32
CA LEU A 18 5.55 4.57 -6.24
C LEU A 18 5.19 4.92 -7.69
N GLU A 19 3.99 4.57 -8.14
CA GLU A 19 3.52 4.84 -9.49
C GLU A 19 3.49 6.34 -9.81
N LEU A 20 3.21 7.19 -8.85
CA LEU A 20 3.25 8.65 -9.00
C LEU A 20 4.66 9.20 -8.94
N ALA A 21 5.52 8.63 -8.08
CA ALA A 21 6.88 9.11 -7.89
C ALA A 21 7.84 8.66 -9.01
N LEU A 22 7.66 7.47 -9.57
CA LEU A 22 8.62 6.81 -10.45
C LEU A 22 9.01 7.64 -11.68
N PRO A 23 8.09 8.30 -12.41
CA PRO A 23 8.46 9.17 -13.53
C PRO A 23 9.37 10.35 -13.11
N HIS A 24 9.12 10.90 -11.93
CA HIS A 24 9.88 12.04 -11.40
C HIS A 24 11.26 11.61 -10.86
N ILE A 25 11.34 10.39 -10.30
CA ILE A 25 12.61 9.79 -9.89
C ILE A 25 13.49 9.53 -11.12
N LYS A 26 12.91 8.92 -12.17
CA LYS A 26 13.63 8.68 -13.44
C LYS A 26 14.07 9.96 -14.13
N ALA A 27 13.30 11.04 -14.00
CA ALA A 27 13.67 12.39 -14.51
C ALA A 27 14.68 13.12 -13.61
N GLY A 28 15.07 12.56 -12.45
CA GLY A 28 15.98 13.20 -11.50
C GLY A 28 15.41 14.40 -10.75
N SER A 29 14.09 14.67 -10.87
CA SER A 29 13.45 15.82 -10.22
C SER A 29 13.08 15.59 -8.76
N VAL A 30 13.03 14.33 -8.31
CA VAL A 30 12.90 13.95 -6.90
C VAL A 30 13.87 12.81 -6.57
N LYS A 31 14.34 12.79 -5.33
CA LYS A 31 15.25 11.76 -4.83
C LYS A 31 14.48 10.83 -3.88
N PRO A 32 14.42 9.52 -4.15
CA PRO A 32 13.86 8.57 -3.21
C PRO A 32 14.80 8.41 -2.02
N LEU A 33 14.26 8.39 -0.81
CA LEU A 33 15.03 8.22 0.42
C LEU A 33 14.91 6.79 0.96
N ALA A 34 13.69 6.25 0.97
CA ALA A 34 13.39 4.89 1.37
C ALA A 34 12.05 4.45 0.77
N VAL A 35 11.83 3.14 0.69
CA VAL A 35 10.51 2.55 0.39
C VAL A 35 9.90 1.99 1.67
N MET A 36 8.58 2.13 1.85
CA MET A 36 7.90 1.71 3.08
C MET A 36 7.52 0.22 3.09
N THR A 37 7.87 -0.52 2.05
CA THR A 37 7.62 -1.95 1.91
C THR A 37 8.58 -2.79 2.76
N ASP A 38 8.23 -4.05 3.00
CA ASP A 38 9.05 -5.04 3.73
C ASP A 38 10.31 -5.46 2.96
N LYS A 39 10.31 -5.27 1.64
CA LYS A 39 11.43 -5.57 0.74
C LYS A 39 11.64 -4.41 -0.23
N ARG A 40 12.88 -4.30 -0.74
CA ARG A 40 13.19 -3.34 -1.80
C ARG A 40 12.34 -3.62 -3.04
N VAL A 41 11.93 -2.56 -3.72
CA VAL A 41 11.13 -2.68 -4.94
C VAL A 41 12.02 -2.86 -6.16
N VAL A 42 11.57 -3.64 -7.13
CA VAL A 42 12.34 -3.99 -8.33
C VAL A 42 12.73 -2.75 -9.15
N ASP A 43 11.85 -1.76 -9.21
CA ASP A 43 12.10 -0.51 -9.95
C ASP A 43 13.14 0.41 -9.30
N LEU A 44 13.45 0.20 -8.02
CA LEU A 44 14.38 1.01 -7.22
C LEU A 44 15.27 0.11 -6.35
N PRO A 45 16.13 -0.74 -6.95
CA PRO A 45 16.90 -1.75 -6.20
C PRO A 45 17.93 -1.14 -5.24
N ASP A 46 18.40 0.09 -5.54
CA ASP A 46 19.39 0.80 -4.73
C ASP A 46 18.78 1.60 -3.58
N VAL A 47 17.44 1.74 -3.55
CA VAL A 47 16.73 2.47 -2.51
C VAL A 47 16.43 1.54 -1.34
N PRO A 48 16.89 1.87 -0.12
CA PRO A 48 16.66 1.02 1.04
C PRO A 48 15.18 0.97 1.43
N THR A 49 14.78 -0.06 2.12
CA THR A 49 13.50 -0.05 2.85
C THR A 49 13.58 0.88 4.04
N ILE A 50 12.44 1.33 4.54
CA ILE A 50 12.38 2.17 5.75
C ILE A 50 12.93 1.42 6.98
N ALA A 51 12.80 0.09 7.02
CA ALA A 51 13.39 -0.75 8.05
C ALA A 51 14.93 -0.77 7.97
N GLU A 52 15.50 -0.90 6.75
CA GLU A 52 16.96 -0.80 6.53
C GLU A 52 17.49 0.60 6.87
N ALA A 53 16.66 1.63 6.75
CA ALA A 53 16.99 3.01 7.14
C ALA A 53 16.91 3.25 8.65
N GLY A 54 16.58 2.25 9.47
CA GLY A 54 16.56 2.32 10.93
C GLY A 54 15.19 2.55 11.57
N PHE A 55 14.09 2.50 10.79
CA PHE A 55 12.72 2.74 11.26
C PHE A 55 11.79 1.54 10.95
N PRO A 56 12.04 0.34 11.48
CA PRO A 56 11.26 -0.87 11.14
C PRO A 56 9.77 -0.75 11.49
N GLU A 57 9.42 -0.02 12.53
CA GLU A 57 8.04 0.25 12.94
C GLU A 57 7.26 1.13 11.97
N ALA A 58 7.96 1.87 11.09
CA ALA A 58 7.35 2.68 10.03
C ALA A 58 7.06 1.86 8.75
N THR A 59 7.38 0.57 8.75
CA THR A 59 7.03 -0.30 7.62
C THR A 59 5.51 -0.37 7.46
N TYR A 60 5.04 -0.02 6.28
CA TYR A 60 3.62 -0.05 5.91
C TYR A 60 3.46 -0.53 4.47
N VAL A 61 2.80 -1.65 4.29
CA VAL A 61 2.44 -2.16 2.96
C VAL A 61 0.96 -1.85 2.73
N PRO A 62 0.63 -0.89 1.85
CA PRO A 62 -0.76 -0.59 1.56
C PRO A 62 -1.44 -1.79 0.89
N TRP A 63 -2.71 -1.98 1.20
CA TRP A 63 -3.54 -3.02 0.60
C TRP A 63 -4.87 -2.44 0.12
N TYR A 64 -5.48 -3.11 -0.82
CA TYR A 64 -6.78 -2.75 -1.39
C TYR A 64 -7.78 -3.84 -1.09
N GLY A 65 -8.97 -3.47 -0.64
CA GLY A 65 -10.05 -4.39 -0.34
C GLY A 65 -11.30 -4.09 -1.14
N ILE A 66 -12.03 -5.13 -1.52
CA ILE A 66 -13.36 -5.03 -2.11
C ILE A 66 -14.36 -5.38 -1.02
N TYR A 67 -15.36 -4.53 -0.83
CA TYR A 67 -16.35 -4.66 0.22
C TYR A 67 -17.75 -4.79 -0.36
N VAL A 68 -18.61 -5.48 0.34
CA VAL A 68 -20.04 -5.61 0.05
C VAL A 68 -20.84 -4.95 1.17
N GLN A 69 -22.12 -4.71 0.91
CA GLN A 69 -23.03 -4.14 1.92
C GLN A 69 -23.16 -5.08 3.13
N ALA A 70 -23.24 -4.51 4.34
CA ALA A 70 -23.51 -5.27 5.55
C ALA A 70 -24.83 -6.03 5.43
N GLY A 71 -24.82 -7.31 5.88
CA GLY A 71 -25.98 -8.20 5.75
C GLY A 71 -26.08 -8.95 4.42
N THR A 72 -25.10 -8.80 3.51
CA THR A 72 -25.00 -9.68 2.32
C THR A 72 -24.86 -11.13 2.77
N PRO A 73 -25.67 -12.07 2.23
CA PRO A 73 -25.59 -13.50 2.60
C PRO A 73 -24.18 -14.05 2.37
N GLU A 74 -23.71 -14.86 3.34
CA GLU A 74 -22.34 -15.41 3.34
C GLU A 74 -21.99 -16.15 2.05
N ALA A 75 -22.90 -16.98 1.53
CA ALA A 75 -22.70 -17.69 0.28
C ALA A 75 -22.44 -16.77 -0.94
N ILE A 76 -22.99 -15.55 -0.91
CA ILE A 76 -22.72 -14.54 -1.95
C ILE A 76 -21.33 -13.93 -1.75
N VAL A 77 -20.95 -13.63 -0.51
CA VAL A 77 -19.63 -13.10 -0.15
C VAL A 77 -18.53 -14.10 -0.54
N GLU A 78 -18.71 -15.37 -0.22
CA GLU A 78 -17.78 -16.45 -0.61
C GLU A 78 -17.65 -16.56 -2.13
N LYS A 79 -18.77 -16.54 -2.85
CA LYS A 79 -18.76 -16.60 -4.33
C LYS A 79 -18.03 -15.42 -4.95
N ILE A 80 -18.16 -14.22 -4.37
CA ILE A 80 -17.43 -13.03 -4.83
C ILE A 80 -15.94 -13.19 -4.54
N ASN A 81 -15.58 -13.65 -3.33
CA ASN A 81 -14.17 -13.87 -2.96
C ASN A 81 -13.50 -14.90 -3.88
N ASP A 82 -14.17 -16.01 -4.16
CA ASP A 82 -13.68 -17.03 -5.10
C ASP A 82 -13.49 -16.47 -6.51
N GLY A 83 -14.43 -15.65 -6.97
CA GLY A 83 -14.34 -14.99 -8.27
C GLY A 83 -13.14 -14.06 -8.37
N ILE A 84 -12.92 -13.24 -7.31
CA ILE A 84 -11.77 -12.34 -7.21
C ILE A 84 -10.47 -13.14 -7.17
N ASN A 85 -10.38 -14.17 -6.32
CA ASN A 85 -9.19 -15.00 -6.19
C ASN A 85 -8.84 -15.71 -7.50
N LYS A 86 -9.83 -16.16 -8.28
CA LYS A 86 -9.62 -16.71 -9.63
C LYS A 86 -9.13 -15.63 -10.60
N ALA A 87 -9.71 -14.43 -10.57
CA ALA A 87 -9.27 -13.32 -11.41
C ALA A 87 -7.83 -12.92 -11.12
N LEU A 88 -7.44 -12.91 -9.85
CA LEU A 88 -6.06 -12.62 -9.41
C LEU A 88 -5.04 -13.67 -9.87
N GLN A 89 -5.45 -14.87 -10.27
CA GLN A 89 -4.57 -15.90 -10.86
C GLN A 89 -4.41 -15.73 -12.38
N ASN A 90 -5.19 -14.85 -13.01
CA ASN A 90 -5.09 -14.61 -14.44
C ASN A 90 -3.83 -13.79 -14.76
N PRO A 91 -2.95 -14.25 -15.68
CA PRO A 91 -1.72 -13.54 -16.04
C PRO A 91 -1.93 -12.12 -16.56
N ASP A 92 -3.05 -11.86 -17.26
CA ASP A 92 -3.35 -10.53 -17.79
C ASP A 92 -3.70 -9.56 -16.66
N VAL A 93 -4.48 -10.03 -15.68
CA VAL A 93 -4.81 -9.26 -14.47
C VAL A 93 -3.53 -8.98 -13.67
N GLN A 94 -2.68 -9.99 -13.47
CA GLN A 94 -1.40 -9.83 -12.78
C GLN A 94 -0.49 -8.79 -13.46
N ARG A 95 -0.43 -8.79 -14.79
CA ARG A 95 0.33 -7.77 -15.53
C ARG A 95 -0.21 -6.36 -15.32
N GLN A 96 -1.53 -6.19 -15.34
CA GLN A 96 -2.16 -4.88 -15.11
C GLN A 96 -1.92 -4.39 -13.68
N LEU A 97 -2.04 -5.26 -12.69
CA LEU A 97 -1.76 -4.95 -11.29
C LEU A 97 -0.29 -4.60 -11.07
N ALA A 98 0.63 -5.31 -11.72
CA ALA A 98 2.06 -5.03 -11.65
C ALA A 98 2.40 -3.63 -12.21
N VAL A 99 1.75 -3.21 -13.32
CA VAL A 99 1.90 -1.84 -13.85
C VAL A 99 1.45 -0.79 -12.84
N ALA A 100 0.42 -1.09 -12.06
CA ALA A 100 -0.08 -0.21 -11.00
C ALA A 100 0.68 -0.39 -9.65
N ASN A 101 1.71 -1.23 -9.60
CA ASN A 101 2.41 -1.62 -8.37
C ASN A 101 1.47 -2.12 -7.24
N ILE A 102 0.38 -2.78 -7.63
CA ILE A 102 -0.57 -3.38 -6.69
C ILE A 102 -0.24 -4.88 -6.57
N PRO A 103 0.16 -5.38 -5.39
CA PRO A 103 0.38 -6.81 -5.19
C PRO A 103 -0.94 -7.57 -5.24
N GLY A 104 -1.24 -8.19 -6.38
CA GLY A 104 -2.44 -9.02 -6.58
C GLY A 104 -2.27 -10.40 -5.94
N LYS A 105 -2.45 -10.49 -4.62
CA LYS A 105 -2.34 -11.75 -3.89
C LYS A 105 -3.73 -12.30 -3.52
N PRO A 106 -4.09 -13.51 -3.93
CA PRO A 106 -5.30 -14.18 -3.47
C PRO A 106 -5.33 -14.28 -1.94
N MET A 107 -6.48 -14.04 -1.33
CA MET A 107 -6.63 -14.04 0.13
C MET A 107 -7.99 -14.61 0.52
N ALA A 108 -8.02 -15.43 1.58
CA ALA A 108 -9.27 -15.91 2.16
C ALA A 108 -9.94 -14.79 2.99
N LEU A 109 -11.26 -14.87 3.15
CA LEU A 109 -12.04 -13.90 3.94
C LEU A 109 -11.54 -13.76 5.37
N ALA A 110 -11.19 -14.89 6.01
CA ALA A 110 -10.67 -14.89 7.38
C ALA A 110 -9.31 -14.19 7.49
N ASP A 111 -8.43 -14.38 6.50
CA ASP A 111 -7.11 -13.73 6.47
C ASP A 111 -7.23 -12.22 6.25
N LEU A 112 -8.17 -11.79 5.39
CA LEU A 112 -8.46 -10.38 5.20
C LEU A 112 -9.00 -9.74 6.49
N ALA A 113 -9.92 -10.42 7.18
CA ALA A 113 -10.45 -9.93 8.45
C ALA A 113 -9.36 -9.81 9.53
N ALA A 114 -8.43 -10.77 9.60
CA ALA A 114 -7.29 -10.72 10.51
C ALA A 114 -6.33 -9.57 10.17
N LEU A 115 -6.04 -9.37 8.89
CA LEU A 115 -5.22 -8.25 8.39
C LEU A 115 -5.83 -6.90 8.79
N MET A 116 -7.12 -6.70 8.51
CA MET A 116 -7.85 -5.48 8.86
C MET A 116 -7.80 -5.20 10.36
N LYS A 117 -8.00 -6.22 11.20
CA LYS A 117 -7.93 -6.08 12.65
C LYS A 117 -6.54 -5.66 13.10
N THR A 118 -5.51 -6.32 12.60
CA THR A 118 -4.11 -6.01 12.94
C THR A 118 -3.72 -4.59 12.53
N ASP A 119 -4.09 -4.17 11.33
CA ASP A 119 -3.82 -2.82 10.85
C ASP A 119 -4.60 -1.77 11.64
N HIS A 120 -5.85 -2.04 11.97
CA HIS A 120 -6.65 -1.15 12.81
C HIS A 120 -6.01 -0.94 14.19
N GLU A 121 -5.59 -2.02 14.85
CA GLU A 121 -4.91 -1.95 16.15
C GLU A 121 -3.59 -1.18 16.06
N LYS A 122 -2.78 -1.44 15.02
CA LYS A 122 -1.52 -0.73 14.77
C LYS A 122 -1.74 0.76 14.56
N LEU A 123 -2.66 1.13 13.66
CA LEU A 123 -2.94 2.53 13.34
C LEU A 123 -3.56 3.28 14.52
N THR A 124 -4.46 2.65 15.26
CA THR A 124 -5.02 3.23 16.51
C THR A 124 -3.92 3.58 17.51
N LYS A 125 -2.96 2.68 17.67
CA LYS A 125 -1.81 2.91 18.56
C LYS A 125 -0.93 4.08 18.06
N VAL A 126 -0.67 4.13 16.76
CA VAL A 126 0.10 5.23 16.15
C VAL A 126 -0.60 6.57 16.35
N ILE A 127 -1.91 6.64 16.10
CA ILE A 127 -2.71 7.86 16.30
C ILE A 127 -2.66 8.30 17.77
N ALA A 128 -2.84 7.38 18.71
CA ALA A 128 -2.82 7.67 20.14
C ALA A 128 -1.46 8.24 20.62
N THR A 129 -0.35 7.80 20.00
CA THR A 129 1.00 8.25 20.38
C THR A 129 1.49 9.46 19.61
N SER A 130 0.87 9.78 18.46
CA SER A 130 1.30 10.89 17.59
C SER A 130 0.86 12.28 18.05
N GLY A 131 -0.05 12.36 19.02
CA GLY A 131 -0.64 13.64 19.46
C GLY A 131 -1.64 14.25 18.45
N MET A 132 -2.01 13.51 17.40
CA MET A 132 -3.03 13.96 16.44
C MET A 132 -4.40 14.02 17.12
N ALA A 133 -5.06 15.18 17.04
CA ALA A 133 -6.47 15.28 17.43
C ALA A 133 -7.34 14.60 16.37
N LEU A 134 -8.19 13.67 16.80
CA LEU A 134 -9.26 13.16 15.93
C LEU A 134 -10.28 14.29 15.73
N GLN A 135 -10.47 14.71 14.50
CA GLN A 135 -11.51 15.67 14.09
C GLN A 135 -12.82 14.94 13.84
#